data_30b5e977976df2cc6092369c68e5bf2f
#
_entry.id   30b5e977976df2cc6092369c68e5bf2f
#
_cell.length_a   1.000
_cell.length_b   1.000
_cell.length_c   1.000
_cell.angle_alpha   90.00
_cell.angle_beta   90.00
_cell.angle_gamma   90.00
#
_symmetry.space_group_name_H-M   'P 1'
#
loop_
_entity.id
_entity.type
_entity.pdbx_description
1 polymer ?
#
loop_
_entity_poly.entity_id
_entity_poly.type
_entity_poly.pdbx_seq_one_letter_code
_entity_poly.pdbx_strand_id
1 'polypeptide(L)'
;MDNQSDQVSALKKAMLERAHKLADEHIAQGNASRQKIMQDTREKVQLMEQKELLAARSLAEREYLRKVQASEIQMQAEMDRNRWGMVQLVIEKLKKRLSALVEQNEAYQLVFTQMLNQAAALINQENLIAYVNSQDLKTFQPIWSEISAGIKGCSITLSEESINCSGGVRVLSEDGTVMVDNTFEGLVSREEIALQSLVFERLFASVSGTGVLNHG
;
A
#
# COMPACT_ATOMS: atom_id res chain seq x y z
N MET A 1 -53.94 -99.42 -20.03
CA MET A 1 -53.21 -98.21 -20.70
C MET A 1 -53.41 -96.94 -19.92
N ASP A 2 -54.26 -96.80 -18.94
CA ASP A 2 -54.60 -95.58 -18.21
C ASP A 2 -53.49 -95.07 -17.21
N ASN A 3 -52.72 -96.02 -16.69
CA ASN A 3 -51.73 -95.67 -15.62
C ASN A 3 -50.51 -94.91 -16.13
N GLN A 4 -50.15 -94.99 -17.43
CA GLN A 4 -49.04 -94.23 -18.02
C GLN A 4 -49.45 -92.81 -18.39
N SER A 5 -50.69 -92.58 -18.77
CA SER A 5 -51.19 -91.20 -19.09
C SER A 5 -51.29 -90.32 -17.82
N ASP A 6 -51.70 -90.96 -16.70
CA ASP A 6 -51.80 -90.33 -15.39
C ASP A 6 -50.43 -89.92 -14.82
N GLN A 7 -49.43 -90.79 -14.99
CA GLN A 7 -48.03 -90.53 -14.58
C GLN A 7 -47.41 -89.40 -15.41
N VAL A 8 -47.63 -89.33 -16.72
CA VAL A 8 -47.15 -88.30 -17.58
C VAL A 8 -47.81 -86.94 -17.26
N SER A 9 -49.11 -86.94 -16.96
CA SER A 9 -49.90 -85.80 -16.53
C SER A 9 -49.41 -85.21 -15.18
N ALA A 10 -49.14 -86.15 -14.20
CA ALA A 10 -48.55 -85.71 -12.91
C ALA A 10 -47.16 -85.13 -13.01
N LEU A 11 -46.32 -85.75 -13.87
CA LEU A 11 -44.97 -85.23 -14.12
C LEU A 11 -45.02 -83.83 -14.79
N LYS A 12 -45.88 -83.69 -15.79
CA LYS A 12 -46.08 -82.41 -16.46
C LYS A 12 -46.53 -81.31 -15.46
N LYS A 13 -47.45 -81.64 -14.58
CA LYS A 13 -47.93 -80.73 -13.55
C LYS A 13 -46.78 -80.35 -12.57
N ALA A 14 -46.03 -81.30 -12.09
CA ALA A 14 -44.87 -81.06 -11.20
C ALA A 14 -43.78 -80.24 -11.88
N MET A 15 -43.54 -80.44 -13.16
CA MET A 15 -42.57 -79.61 -13.92
C MET A 15 -43.05 -78.21 -14.10
N LEU A 16 -44.33 -77.97 -14.40
CA LEU A 16 -44.93 -76.67 -14.47
C LEU A 16 -44.91 -75.87 -13.12
N GLU A 17 -45.27 -76.58 -12.04
CA GLU A 17 -45.19 -76.04 -10.68
C GLU A 17 -43.74 -75.60 -10.31
N ARG A 18 -42.77 -76.43 -10.65
CA ARG A 18 -41.35 -76.13 -10.45
C ARG A 18 -40.88 -74.97 -11.30
N ALA A 19 -41.32 -74.86 -12.56
CA ALA A 19 -41.02 -73.80 -13.44
C ALA A 19 -41.61 -72.43 -12.94
N HIS A 20 -42.88 -72.49 -12.48
CA HIS A 20 -43.50 -71.30 -11.85
C HIS A 20 -42.76 -70.87 -10.58
N LYS A 21 -42.40 -71.78 -9.70
CA LYS A 21 -41.67 -71.50 -8.48
C LYS A 21 -40.30 -70.87 -8.77
N LEU A 22 -39.55 -71.36 -9.75
CA LEU A 22 -38.27 -70.79 -10.18
C LEU A 22 -38.46 -69.37 -10.79
N ALA A 23 -39.53 -69.22 -11.57
CA ALA A 23 -39.84 -67.91 -12.15
C ALA A 23 -40.15 -66.89 -11.04
N ASP A 24 -40.97 -67.27 -10.04
CA ASP A 24 -41.28 -66.38 -8.90
C ASP A 24 -40.05 -66.04 -8.05
N GLU A 25 -39.18 -67.04 -7.81
CA GLU A 25 -37.91 -66.84 -7.10
C GLU A 25 -37.00 -65.87 -7.86
N HIS A 26 -36.89 -65.99 -9.19
CA HIS A 26 -36.08 -65.00 -10.01
C HIS A 26 -36.68 -63.64 -10.05
N ILE A 27 -38.02 -63.49 -10.12
CA ILE A 27 -38.72 -62.22 -10.04
C ILE A 27 -38.50 -61.58 -8.66
N ALA A 28 -38.62 -62.39 -7.57
CA ALA A 28 -38.35 -61.88 -6.23
C ALA A 28 -36.89 -61.40 -6.05
N GLN A 29 -35.93 -62.19 -6.54
CA GLN A 29 -34.49 -61.81 -6.54
C GLN A 29 -34.22 -60.56 -7.38
N GLY A 30 -34.83 -60.44 -8.56
CA GLY A 30 -34.74 -59.25 -9.40
C GLY A 30 -35.29 -58.00 -8.71
N ASN A 31 -36.43 -58.11 -8.07
CA ASN A 31 -37.05 -57.03 -7.32
C ASN A 31 -36.21 -56.60 -6.11
N ALA A 32 -35.67 -57.56 -5.35
CA ALA A 32 -34.76 -57.28 -4.22
C ALA A 32 -33.47 -56.56 -4.69
N SER A 33 -32.87 -57.04 -5.78
CA SER A 33 -31.68 -56.38 -6.40
C SER A 33 -32.01 -54.99 -6.86
N ARG A 34 -33.16 -54.78 -7.51
CA ARG A 34 -33.61 -53.45 -7.94
C ARG A 34 -33.77 -52.48 -6.75
N GLN A 35 -34.43 -52.95 -5.67
CA GLN A 35 -34.60 -52.13 -4.46
C GLN A 35 -33.26 -51.74 -3.85
N LYS A 36 -32.32 -52.68 -3.75
CA LYS A 36 -30.97 -52.39 -3.25
C LYS A 36 -30.24 -51.37 -4.08
N ILE A 37 -30.23 -51.53 -5.43
CA ILE A 37 -29.60 -50.56 -6.34
C ILE A 37 -30.24 -49.16 -6.20
N MET A 38 -31.57 -49.10 -6.07
CA MET A 38 -32.29 -47.80 -5.89
C MET A 38 -31.95 -47.16 -4.56
N GLN A 39 -31.79 -47.95 -3.48
CA GLN A 39 -31.40 -47.44 -2.17
C GLN A 39 -29.95 -46.94 -2.19
N ASP A 40 -29.02 -47.76 -2.67
CA ASP A 40 -27.60 -47.40 -2.79
C ASP A 40 -27.40 -46.13 -3.65
N THR A 41 -28.19 -46.00 -4.72
CA THR A 41 -28.15 -44.81 -5.59
C THR A 41 -28.67 -43.59 -4.87
N ARG A 42 -29.79 -43.66 -4.12
CA ARG A 42 -30.30 -42.53 -3.33
C ARG A 42 -29.29 -42.06 -2.29
N GLU A 43 -28.67 -42.99 -1.57
CA GLU A 43 -27.66 -42.69 -0.57
C GLU A 43 -26.44 -41.97 -1.22
N LYS A 44 -25.99 -42.44 -2.39
CA LYS A 44 -24.90 -41.82 -3.15
C LYS A 44 -25.26 -40.42 -3.62
N VAL A 45 -26.48 -40.22 -4.14
CA VAL A 45 -26.95 -38.89 -4.58
C VAL A 45 -27.02 -37.93 -3.40
N GLN A 46 -27.58 -38.34 -2.26
CA GLN A 46 -27.62 -37.49 -1.07
C GLN A 46 -26.21 -37.12 -0.57
N LEU A 47 -25.27 -38.07 -0.58
CA LEU A 47 -23.89 -37.80 -0.17
C LEU A 47 -23.19 -36.85 -1.14
N MET A 48 -23.43 -36.97 -2.45
CA MET A 48 -22.90 -36.03 -3.46
C MET A 48 -23.49 -34.63 -3.27
N GLU A 49 -24.82 -34.56 -3.09
CA GLU A 49 -25.49 -33.28 -2.85
C GLU A 49 -24.91 -32.55 -1.62
N GLN A 50 -24.73 -33.27 -0.51
CA GLN A 50 -24.14 -32.68 0.70
C GLN A 50 -22.70 -32.21 0.46
N LYS A 51 -21.87 -32.97 -0.25
CA LYS A 51 -20.49 -32.60 -0.60
C LYS A 51 -20.44 -31.38 -1.47
N GLU A 52 -21.27 -31.30 -2.51
CA GLU A 52 -21.34 -30.14 -3.40
C GLU A 52 -21.82 -28.90 -2.66
N LEU A 53 -22.80 -29.03 -1.79
CA LEU A 53 -23.33 -27.93 -0.99
C LEU A 53 -22.27 -27.37 -0.02
N LEU A 54 -21.50 -28.25 0.64
CA LEU A 54 -20.38 -27.85 1.50
C LEU A 54 -19.26 -27.19 0.70
N ALA A 55 -18.93 -27.72 -0.47
CA ALA A 55 -17.92 -27.13 -1.35
C ALA A 55 -18.35 -25.74 -1.84
N ALA A 56 -19.61 -25.59 -2.27
CA ALA A 56 -20.17 -24.33 -2.70
C ALA A 56 -20.18 -23.27 -1.58
N ARG A 57 -20.56 -23.66 -0.36
CA ARG A 57 -20.53 -22.77 0.81
C ARG A 57 -19.11 -22.31 1.12
N SER A 58 -18.15 -23.25 1.16
CA SER A 58 -16.74 -22.92 1.41
C SER A 58 -16.15 -22.00 0.32
N LEU A 59 -16.53 -22.19 -0.94
CA LEU A 59 -16.12 -21.33 -2.04
C LEU A 59 -16.72 -19.93 -1.89
N ALA A 60 -18.03 -19.84 -1.61
CA ALA A 60 -18.72 -18.57 -1.42
C ALA A 60 -18.13 -17.76 -0.26
N GLU A 61 -17.83 -18.41 0.86
CA GLU A 61 -17.20 -17.78 2.03
C GLU A 61 -15.81 -17.24 1.69
N ARG A 62 -14.98 -18.03 1.00
CA ARG A 62 -13.65 -17.57 0.54
C ARG A 62 -13.74 -16.37 -0.41
N GLU A 63 -14.67 -16.41 -1.36
CA GLU A 63 -14.87 -15.29 -2.30
C GLU A 63 -15.39 -14.04 -1.57
N TYR A 64 -16.27 -14.20 -0.60
CA TYR A 64 -16.73 -13.10 0.23
C TYR A 64 -15.58 -12.44 0.99
N LEU A 65 -14.80 -13.24 1.74
CA LEU A 65 -13.64 -12.74 2.49
C LEU A 65 -12.62 -12.06 1.58
N ARG A 66 -12.35 -12.64 0.41
CA ARG A 66 -11.43 -12.05 -0.57
C ARG A 66 -11.91 -10.69 -1.06
N LYS A 67 -13.22 -10.54 -1.33
CA LYS A 67 -13.80 -9.25 -1.75
C LYS A 67 -13.75 -8.20 -0.63
N VAL A 68 -14.05 -8.61 0.60
CA VAL A 68 -13.96 -7.70 1.76
C VAL A 68 -12.52 -7.21 1.94
N GLN A 69 -11.54 -8.12 1.96
CA GLN A 69 -10.12 -7.76 2.08
C GLN A 69 -9.64 -6.86 0.93
N ALA A 70 -10.04 -7.16 -0.30
CA ALA A 70 -9.69 -6.32 -1.44
C ALA A 70 -10.27 -4.90 -1.31
N SER A 71 -11.52 -4.78 -0.85
CA SER A 71 -12.17 -3.49 -0.61
C SER A 71 -11.50 -2.70 0.53
N GLU A 72 -11.11 -3.38 1.62
CA GLU A 72 -10.38 -2.76 2.72
C GLU A 72 -9.02 -2.22 2.28
N ILE A 73 -8.25 -3.01 1.51
CA ILE A 73 -6.96 -2.59 0.95
C ILE A 73 -7.14 -1.37 0.03
N GLN A 74 -8.15 -1.40 -0.84
CA GLN A 74 -8.43 -0.28 -1.74
C GLN A 74 -8.77 0.99 -0.96
N MET A 75 -9.65 0.89 0.04
CA MET A 75 -10.03 2.02 0.89
C MET A 75 -8.82 2.58 1.65
N GLN A 76 -7.96 1.71 2.18
CA GLN A 76 -6.74 2.13 2.86
C GLN A 76 -5.79 2.87 1.92
N ALA A 77 -5.59 2.36 0.71
CA ALA A 77 -4.76 3.02 -0.30
C ALA A 77 -5.31 4.40 -0.72
N GLU A 78 -6.62 4.56 -0.82
CA GLU A 78 -7.25 5.86 -1.09
C GLU A 78 -7.07 6.84 0.08
N MET A 79 -7.25 6.37 1.31
CA MET A 79 -7.00 7.19 2.50
C MET A 79 -5.54 7.66 2.56
N ASP A 80 -4.59 6.77 2.32
CA ASP A 80 -3.16 7.10 2.35
C ASP A 80 -2.78 8.06 1.22
N ARG A 81 -3.36 7.90 0.04
CA ARG A 81 -3.18 8.86 -1.08
C ARG A 81 -3.69 10.25 -0.71
N ASN A 82 -4.86 10.33 -0.09
CA ASN A 82 -5.43 11.60 0.36
C ASN A 82 -4.58 12.25 1.46
N ARG A 83 -4.10 11.49 2.44
CA ARG A 83 -3.19 11.96 3.48
C ARG A 83 -1.90 12.51 2.87
N TRP A 84 -1.31 11.77 1.94
CA TRP A 84 -0.11 12.19 1.23
C TRP A 84 -0.32 13.49 0.44
N GLY A 85 -1.45 13.60 -0.25
CA GLY A 85 -1.84 14.82 -0.95
C GLY A 85 -1.90 16.05 -0.02
N MET A 86 -2.43 15.89 1.19
CA MET A 86 -2.47 16.98 2.19
C MET A 86 -1.06 17.36 2.67
N VAL A 87 -0.18 16.38 2.88
CA VAL A 87 1.23 16.65 3.25
C VAL A 87 1.92 17.45 2.16
N GLN A 88 1.78 17.09 0.90
CA GLN A 88 2.36 17.80 -0.24
C GLN A 88 1.85 19.25 -0.33
N LEU A 89 0.56 19.47 -0.12
CA LEU A 89 -0.01 20.84 -0.09
C LEU A 89 0.60 21.72 0.99
N VAL A 90 0.92 21.16 2.17
CA VAL A 90 1.59 21.91 3.24
C VAL A 90 3.02 22.26 2.86
N ILE A 91 3.75 21.33 2.26
CA ILE A 91 5.12 21.56 1.78
C ILE A 91 5.14 22.61 0.67
N GLU A 92 4.21 22.59 -0.27
CA GLU A 92 4.09 23.65 -1.29
C GLU A 92 3.79 25.03 -0.68
N LYS A 93 2.91 25.09 0.32
CA LYS A 93 2.66 26.32 1.05
C LYS A 93 3.91 26.83 1.79
N LEU A 94 4.71 25.90 2.35
CA LEU A 94 5.99 26.27 2.97
C LEU A 94 6.93 26.89 1.94
N LYS A 95 7.12 26.24 0.78
CA LYS A 95 7.95 26.80 -0.31
C LYS A 95 7.51 28.20 -0.73
N LYS A 96 6.19 28.42 -0.90
CA LYS A 96 5.64 29.73 -1.22
C LYS A 96 5.92 30.79 -0.13
N ARG A 97 5.84 30.39 1.15
CA ARG A 97 6.16 31.29 2.26
C ARG A 97 7.64 31.64 2.32
N LEU A 98 8.53 30.70 2.03
CA LEU A 98 9.96 30.92 1.94
C LEU A 98 10.28 31.88 0.81
N SER A 99 9.66 31.71 -0.36
CA SER A 99 9.81 32.67 -1.47
C SER A 99 9.30 34.08 -1.11
N ALA A 100 8.18 34.18 -0.41
CA ALA A 100 7.64 35.48 0.05
C ALA A 100 8.51 36.13 1.15
N LEU A 101 9.32 35.37 1.89
CA LEU A 101 10.27 35.90 2.85
C LEU A 101 11.37 36.75 2.17
N VAL A 102 11.78 36.34 0.96
CA VAL A 102 12.78 37.07 0.17
C VAL A 102 12.34 38.52 -0.12
N GLU A 103 11.03 38.78 -0.25
CA GLU A 103 10.46 40.09 -0.48
C GLU A 103 10.55 40.99 0.77
N GLN A 104 10.77 40.42 1.96
CA GLN A 104 10.92 41.10 3.25
C GLN A 104 12.41 41.37 3.54
N ASN A 105 13.01 42.35 2.91
CA ASN A 105 14.45 42.59 2.88
C ASN A 105 15.17 42.48 4.23
N GLU A 106 14.68 43.13 5.30
CA GLU A 106 15.35 43.08 6.61
C GLU A 106 15.31 41.74 7.28
N ALA A 107 14.12 41.07 7.30
CA ALA A 107 13.97 39.77 7.88
C ALA A 107 14.76 38.71 7.08
N TYR A 108 14.77 38.84 5.76
CA TYR A 108 15.50 37.94 4.88
C TYR A 108 17.02 38.07 5.07
N GLN A 109 17.54 39.27 5.20
CA GLN A 109 18.97 39.51 5.42
C GLN A 109 19.47 38.85 6.72
N LEU A 110 18.68 38.86 7.80
CA LEU A 110 19.01 38.19 9.03
C LEU A 110 19.09 36.66 8.84
N VAL A 111 18.09 36.10 8.19
CA VAL A 111 18.04 34.63 7.88
C VAL A 111 19.18 34.24 6.95
N PHE A 112 19.44 35.03 5.90
CA PHE A 112 20.54 34.83 4.96
C PHE A 112 21.91 34.83 5.67
N THR A 113 22.17 35.78 6.54
CA THR A 113 23.40 35.87 7.32
C THR A 113 23.57 34.65 8.25
N GLN A 114 22.48 34.13 8.84
CA GLN A 114 22.50 32.92 9.66
C GLN A 114 22.84 31.70 8.79
N MET A 115 22.22 31.56 7.63
CA MET A 115 22.47 30.42 6.70
C MET A 115 23.94 30.45 6.21
N LEU A 116 24.47 31.63 5.92
CA LEU A 116 25.87 31.83 5.51
C LEU A 116 26.83 31.43 6.65
N ASN A 117 26.58 31.88 7.88
CA ASN A 117 27.37 31.50 9.06
C ASN A 117 27.35 30.01 9.32
N GLN A 118 26.18 29.36 9.21
CA GLN A 118 26.06 27.92 9.38
C GLN A 118 26.87 27.16 8.30
N ALA A 119 26.78 27.60 7.04
CA ALA A 119 27.54 26.98 5.96
C ALA A 119 29.04 27.13 6.16
N ALA A 120 29.51 28.34 6.54
CA ALA A 120 30.92 28.58 6.83
C ALA A 120 31.45 27.72 7.97
N ALA A 121 30.68 27.59 9.07
CA ALA A 121 31.05 26.75 10.20
C ALA A 121 31.11 25.25 9.84
N LEU A 122 30.24 24.76 8.95
CA LEU A 122 30.25 23.38 8.50
C LEU A 122 31.43 23.05 7.58
N ILE A 123 31.82 23.97 6.70
CA ILE A 123 32.95 23.77 5.77
C ILE A 123 34.27 23.88 6.52
N ASN A 124 34.39 24.80 7.47
CA ASN A 124 35.56 25.02 8.32
C ASN A 124 36.88 25.15 7.54
N GLN A 125 36.85 25.98 6.48
CA GLN A 125 38.04 26.36 5.66
C GLN A 125 38.20 27.86 5.66
N GLU A 126 39.44 28.33 5.36
CA GLU A 126 39.77 29.74 5.41
C GLU A 126 39.17 30.57 4.28
N ASN A 127 39.09 29.99 3.07
CA ASN A 127 38.57 30.69 1.87
C ASN A 127 37.33 30.00 1.33
N LEU A 128 36.24 30.73 1.21
CA LEU A 128 34.94 30.22 0.77
C LEU A 128 34.40 31.13 -0.37
N ILE A 129 33.58 30.49 -1.21
CA ILE A 129 32.87 31.20 -2.30
C ILE A 129 31.37 31.00 -2.08
N ALA A 130 30.63 32.09 -1.99
CA ALA A 130 29.19 32.08 -1.85
C ALA A 130 28.51 32.32 -3.21
N TYR A 131 27.55 31.44 -3.54
CA TYR A 131 26.71 31.54 -4.72
C TYR A 131 25.27 31.82 -4.29
N VAL A 132 24.65 32.76 -4.95
CA VAL A 132 23.26 33.18 -4.70
C VAL A 132 22.49 33.31 -6.02
N ASN A 133 21.19 33.53 -5.95
CA ASN A 133 20.40 33.80 -7.13
C ASN A 133 20.68 35.22 -7.69
N SER A 134 20.22 35.50 -8.89
CA SER A 134 20.46 36.78 -9.58
C SER A 134 19.83 37.99 -8.88
N GLN A 135 18.75 37.81 -8.11
CA GLN A 135 18.09 38.87 -7.34
C GLN A 135 18.89 39.15 -6.07
N ASP A 136 19.26 38.12 -5.33
CA ASP A 136 20.07 38.27 -4.11
C ASP A 136 21.45 38.81 -4.42
N LEU A 137 22.05 38.47 -5.57
CA LEU A 137 23.32 39.04 -6.02
C LEU A 137 23.25 40.58 -6.10
N LYS A 138 22.20 41.08 -6.75
CA LYS A 138 22.01 42.53 -6.87
C LYS A 138 21.77 43.21 -5.52
N THR A 139 21.06 42.54 -4.63
CA THR A 139 20.68 43.05 -3.31
C THR A 139 21.86 43.07 -2.35
N PHE A 140 22.64 41.96 -2.32
CA PHE A 140 23.70 41.82 -1.34
C PHE A 140 25.08 42.26 -1.79
N GLN A 141 25.35 42.39 -3.09
CA GLN A 141 26.61 42.84 -3.61
C GLN A 141 27.06 44.19 -3.00
N PRO A 142 26.19 45.23 -2.87
CA PRO A 142 26.58 46.52 -2.28
C PRO A 142 26.94 46.46 -0.79
N ILE A 143 26.35 45.52 -0.05
CA ILE A 143 26.49 45.39 1.40
C ILE A 143 27.30 44.16 1.79
N TRP A 144 27.90 43.46 0.81
CA TRP A 144 28.60 42.20 1.05
C TRP A 144 29.73 42.30 2.06
N SER A 145 30.47 43.41 2.05
CA SER A 145 31.54 43.68 3.01
C SER A 145 31.05 43.71 4.46
N GLU A 146 29.83 44.19 4.70
CA GLU A 146 29.21 44.23 6.03
C GLU A 146 28.76 42.83 6.46
N ILE A 147 28.15 42.08 5.53
CA ILE A 147 27.69 40.72 5.79
C ILE A 147 28.87 39.79 6.08
N SER A 148 29.92 39.88 5.25
CA SER A 148 31.10 39.00 5.39
C SER A 148 31.95 39.33 6.62
N ALA A 149 32.03 40.61 7.02
CA ALA A 149 32.73 41.00 8.25
C ALA A 149 32.11 40.42 9.54
N GLY A 150 30.82 40.09 9.52
CA GLY A 150 30.13 39.45 10.62
C GLY A 150 30.50 37.97 10.80
N ILE A 151 31.19 37.32 9.84
CA ILE A 151 31.53 35.90 9.86
C ILE A 151 32.96 35.76 10.32
N LYS A 152 33.13 35.04 11.46
CA LYS A 152 34.43 34.87 12.08
C LYS A 152 35.12 33.61 11.57
N GLY A 153 36.44 33.71 11.28
CA GLY A 153 37.29 32.52 11.04
C GLY A 153 37.45 32.13 9.57
N CYS A 154 36.79 32.82 8.61
CA CYS A 154 36.97 32.59 7.20
C CYS A 154 36.77 33.86 6.37
N SER A 155 37.31 33.88 5.16
CA SER A 155 37.07 34.91 4.15
C SER A 155 36.06 34.35 3.14
N ILE A 156 34.94 35.08 2.94
CA ILE A 156 33.89 34.62 2.02
C ILE A 156 33.76 35.63 0.89
N THR A 157 34.00 35.19 -0.33
CA THR A 157 33.82 35.96 -1.55
C THR A 157 32.46 35.65 -2.17
N LEU A 158 31.77 36.70 -2.65
CA LEU A 158 30.52 36.52 -3.40
C LEU A 158 30.87 36.23 -4.87
N SER A 159 30.37 35.13 -5.40
CA SER A 159 30.54 34.80 -6.82
C SER A 159 29.72 35.75 -7.71
N GLU A 160 30.26 36.10 -8.86
CA GLU A 160 29.53 36.82 -9.91
C GLU A 160 28.56 35.90 -10.66
N GLU A 161 28.77 34.60 -10.57
CA GLU A 161 27.89 33.59 -11.16
C GLU A 161 26.68 33.39 -10.27
N SER A 162 25.48 33.54 -10.83
CA SER A 162 24.24 33.25 -10.11
C SER A 162 23.76 31.82 -10.30
N ILE A 163 23.14 31.28 -9.26
CA ILE A 163 22.49 29.97 -9.29
C ILE A 163 20.98 30.15 -9.40
N ASN A 164 20.31 29.11 -9.93
CA ASN A 164 18.84 29.08 -10.00
C ASN A 164 18.25 28.54 -8.70
N CYS A 165 17.85 29.44 -7.80
CA CYS A 165 17.15 29.10 -6.55
C CYS A 165 16.18 30.24 -6.17
N SER A 166 15.20 29.92 -5.29
CA SER A 166 14.21 30.88 -4.79
C SER A 166 14.77 31.85 -3.73
N GLY A 167 15.90 31.45 -3.09
CA GLY A 167 16.60 32.23 -2.07
C GLY A 167 17.58 31.37 -1.29
N GLY A 168 18.33 32.02 -0.39
CA GLY A 168 19.39 31.37 0.39
C GLY A 168 20.74 31.38 -0.31
N VAL A 169 21.68 30.59 0.17
CA VAL A 169 23.07 30.60 -0.29
C VAL A 169 23.63 29.18 -0.43
N ARG A 170 24.43 28.99 -1.47
CA ARG A 170 25.28 27.81 -1.64
C ARG A 170 26.73 28.23 -1.44
N VAL A 171 27.43 27.59 -0.53
CA VAL A 171 28.83 27.91 -0.20
C VAL A 171 29.72 26.76 -0.61
N LEU A 172 30.80 27.07 -1.32
CA LEU A 172 31.85 26.16 -1.72
C LEU A 172 33.16 26.56 -1.07
N SER A 173 33.99 25.56 -0.78
CA SER A 173 35.42 25.81 -0.52
C SER A 173 36.12 26.28 -1.80
N GLU A 174 37.20 27.03 -1.68
CA GLU A 174 37.94 27.58 -2.82
C GLU A 174 38.48 26.48 -3.75
N ASP A 175 38.83 25.31 -3.17
CA ASP A 175 39.30 24.13 -3.90
C ASP A 175 38.11 23.30 -4.52
N GLY A 176 36.88 23.68 -4.27
CA GLY A 176 35.67 23.02 -4.78
C GLY A 176 35.39 21.63 -4.18
N THR A 177 36.13 21.23 -3.15
CA THR A 177 36.02 19.86 -2.57
C THR A 177 34.82 19.71 -1.62
N VAL A 178 34.44 20.80 -0.93
CA VAL A 178 33.35 20.81 0.04
C VAL A 178 32.31 21.84 -0.38
N MET A 179 31.06 21.41 -0.39
CA MET A 179 29.92 22.26 -0.72
C MET A 179 28.81 22.11 0.33
N VAL A 180 28.28 23.22 0.79
CA VAL A 180 27.08 23.27 1.63
C VAL A 180 25.99 24.03 0.90
N ASP A 181 24.89 23.34 0.64
CA ASP A 181 23.72 23.92 -0.02
C ASP A 181 22.68 24.33 1.04
N ASN A 182 22.70 25.61 1.37
CA ASN A 182 21.72 26.28 2.24
C ASN A 182 20.75 27.14 1.43
N THR A 183 20.47 26.78 0.17
CA THR A 183 19.32 27.35 -0.55
C THR A 183 18.01 26.82 0.05
N PHE A 184 16.90 27.51 -0.16
CA PHE A 184 15.60 27.07 0.31
C PHE A 184 15.24 25.68 -0.24
N GLU A 185 15.57 25.41 -1.50
CA GLU A 185 15.39 24.11 -2.13
C GLU A 185 16.25 23.03 -1.47
N GLY A 186 17.54 23.34 -1.24
CA GLY A 186 18.48 22.44 -0.57
C GLY A 186 18.04 22.10 0.86
N LEU A 187 17.60 23.11 1.62
CA LEU A 187 17.08 22.93 2.98
C LEU A 187 15.82 22.06 2.99
N VAL A 188 14.83 22.38 2.15
CA VAL A 188 13.58 21.60 2.07
C VAL A 188 13.86 20.18 1.64
N SER A 189 14.77 19.96 0.67
CA SER A 189 15.14 18.61 0.20
C SER A 189 15.86 17.80 1.28
N ARG A 190 16.77 18.41 2.03
CA ARG A 190 17.50 17.75 3.12
C ARG A 190 16.59 17.36 4.28
N GLU A 191 15.64 18.23 4.61
CA GLU A 191 14.70 18.02 5.71
C GLU A 191 13.37 17.40 5.26
N GLU A 192 13.27 16.96 4.01
CA GLU A 192 12.00 16.50 3.42
C GLU A 192 11.32 15.41 4.24
N ILE A 193 12.07 14.38 4.64
CA ILE A 193 11.55 13.24 5.43
C ILE A 193 11.08 13.72 6.80
N ALA A 194 11.86 14.56 7.47
CA ALA A 194 11.51 15.11 8.78
C ALA A 194 10.28 16.03 8.70
N LEU A 195 10.21 16.86 7.67
CA LEU A 195 9.05 17.72 7.40
C LEU A 195 7.79 16.91 7.12
N GLN A 196 7.89 15.88 6.28
CA GLN A 196 6.77 14.99 5.97
C GLN A 196 6.26 14.28 7.23
N SER A 197 7.16 13.74 8.05
CA SER A 197 6.83 13.08 9.32
C SER A 197 6.16 14.05 10.29
N LEU A 198 6.70 15.25 10.46
CA LEU A 198 6.15 16.29 11.33
C LEU A 198 4.75 16.73 10.89
N VAL A 199 4.59 16.98 9.59
CA VAL A 199 3.29 17.38 9.01
C VAL A 199 2.27 16.26 9.18
N PHE A 200 2.67 15.02 8.91
CA PHE A 200 1.82 13.84 9.07
C PHE A 200 1.37 13.68 10.53
N GLU A 201 2.30 13.77 11.47
CA GLU A 201 2.01 13.69 12.89
C GLU A 201 1.04 14.80 13.33
N ARG A 202 1.30 16.05 12.95
CA ARG A 202 0.44 17.18 13.32
C ARG A 202 -0.95 17.14 12.71
N LEU A 203 -1.10 16.62 11.50
CA LEU A 203 -2.39 16.54 10.83
C LEU A 203 -3.22 15.32 11.27
N PHE A 204 -2.57 14.19 11.61
CA PHE A 204 -3.25 12.90 11.78
C PHE A 204 -3.05 12.24 13.14
N ALA A 205 -2.21 12.77 14.05
CA ALA A 205 -1.98 12.20 15.38
C ALA A 205 -3.26 12.05 16.22
N SER A 206 -4.24 12.95 16.03
CA SER A 206 -5.53 12.89 16.72
C SER A 206 -6.46 11.79 16.20
N VAL A 207 -6.22 11.28 14.98
CA VAL A 207 -7.06 10.23 14.35
C VAL A 207 -6.62 8.83 14.77
N SER A 208 -5.35 8.65 15.13
CA SER A 208 -4.80 7.36 15.55
C SER A 208 -5.21 6.92 16.96
N GLY A 209 -5.79 7.83 17.76
CA GLY A 209 -6.20 7.59 19.15
C GLY A 209 -7.59 6.97 19.34
N THR A 210 -8.41 6.84 18.29
CA THR A 210 -9.81 6.39 18.42
C THR A 210 -10.11 5.02 17.77
N GLY A 211 -9.08 4.31 17.30
CA GLY A 211 -9.25 3.04 16.57
C GLY A 211 -9.07 1.76 17.38
N VAL A 212 -9.14 1.79 18.71
CA VAL A 212 -9.26 0.54 19.50
C VAL A 212 -10.75 0.23 19.64
N LEU A 213 -11.35 -0.33 18.60
CA LEU A 213 -12.62 -1.03 18.72
C LEU A 213 -12.35 -2.36 19.45
N ASN A 214 -12.77 -2.39 20.71
CA ASN A 214 -13.01 -3.60 21.47
C ASN A 214 -13.84 -4.57 20.62
N HIS A 215 -13.22 -5.66 20.17
CA HIS A 215 -13.93 -6.89 19.86
C HIS A 215 -13.89 -7.77 21.11
N GLY A 216 -14.99 -7.67 21.89
CA GLY A 216 -15.40 -8.68 22.86
C GLY A 216 -16.10 -9.85 22.14
#